data_719e522af3018a0dfe3f4dfe3215c779
#
_entry.id   719e522af3018a0dfe3f4dfe3215c779
#
_cell.length_a   1.000
_cell.length_b   1.000
_cell.length_c   1.000
_cell.angle_alpha   90.00
_cell.angle_beta   90.00
_cell.angle_gamma   90.00
#
_symmetry.space_group_name_H-M   'P 1'
#
loop_
_entity.id
_entity.type
_entity.pdbx_description
1 polymer ?
#
loop_
_entity_poly.entity_id
_entity_poly.type
_entity_poly.pdbx_seq_one_letter_code
_entity_poly.pdbx_strand_id
1 'polypeptide(L)'
;MSVYVDYDTPADLADRSLDALEVARDTGTVKKGTNETTKAVERGNADLVFVAEDVEPEEIVMHLPELCEEKGIPYVFIGTQDDVGHAAGLEVGSAAAAVVRAGDASDDVEDIGNKVEELQ
;
A
#
# COMPACT_ATOMS: atom_id res chain seq x y z
N MET A 1 -1.53 -13.57 12.78
CA MET A 1 -2.00 -12.56 11.84
C MET A 1 -2.58 -11.38 12.59
N SER A 2 -2.23 -10.17 12.20
CA SER A 2 -2.74 -8.96 12.84
C SER A 2 -4.23 -8.77 12.55
N VAL A 3 -4.94 -8.14 13.48
CA VAL A 3 -6.41 -7.99 13.38
C VAL A 3 -6.84 -7.12 12.18
N TYR A 4 -5.95 -6.24 11.68
CA TYR A 4 -6.28 -5.37 10.54
C TYR A 4 -6.03 -6.04 9.19
N VAL A 5 -5.35 -7.19 9.16
CA VAL A 5 -5.07 -7.91 7.91
C VAL A 5 -6.29 -8.77 7.58
N ASP A 6 -7.13 -8.26 6.68
CA ASP A 6 -8.43 -8.85 6.40
C ASP A 6 -8.45 -9.79 5.19
N TYR A 7 -7.32 -9.99 4.53
CA TYR A 7 -7.13 -11.01 3.51
C TYR A 7 -5.64 -11.34 3.37
N ASP A 8 -5.34 -12.50 2.79
CA ASP A 8 -3.95 -12.92 2.55
C ASP A 8 -3.50 -12.48 1.15
N THR A 9 -2.35 -11.81 1.09
CA THR A 9 -1.75 -11.44 -0.20
C THR A 9 -0.85 -12.58 -0.66
N PRO A 10 -1.09 -13.18 -1.84
CA PRO A 10 -0.17 -14.18 -2.38
C PRO A 10 1.24 -13.60 -2.55
N ALA A 11 2.27 -14.42 -2.33
CA ALA A 11 3.66 -13.94 -2.35
C ALA A 11 4.06 -13.29 -3.67
N ASP A 12 3.63 -13.85 -4.80
CA ASP A 12 3.93 -13.27 -6.12
C ASP A 12 3.24 -11.92 -6.32
N LEU A 13 2.04 -11.75 -5.80
CA LEU A 13 1.33 -10.48 -5.86
C LEU A 13 2.00 -9.44 -4.96
N ALA A 14 2.47 -9.85 -3.78
CA ALA A 14 3.22 -8.95 -2.90
C ALA A 14 4.50 -8.46 -3.56
N ASP A 15 5.27 -9.36 -4.18
CA ASP A 15 6.49 -9.00 -4.88
C ASP A 15 6.22 -8.05 -6.04
N ARG A 16 5.20 -8.33 -6.82
CA ARG A 16 4.80 -7.48 -7.94
C ARG A 16 4.36 -6.10 -7.47
N SER A 17 3.64 -6.06 -6.34
CA SER A 17 3.19 -4.80 -5.76
C SER A 17 4.36 -3.94 -5.30
N LEU A 18 5.38 -4.56 -4.70
CA LEU A 18 6.59 -3.84 -4.30
C LEU A 18 7.36 -3.31 -5.50
N ASP A 19 7.47 -4.09 -6.58
CA ASP A 19 8.10 -3.63 -7.82
C ASP A 19 7.36 -2.43 -8.40
N ALA A 20 6.03 -2.45 -8.39
CA ALA A 20 5.22 -1.34 -8.87
C ALA A 20 5.41 -0.09 -7.99
N LEU A 21 5.57 -0.26 -6.69
CA LEU A 21 5.84 0.86 -5.78
C LEU A 21 7.19 1.51 -6.12
N GLU A 22 8.22 0.71 -6.39
CA GLU A 22 9.53 1.22 -6.79
C GLU A 22 9.45 2.02 -8.09
N VAL A 23 8.75 1.53 -9.08
CA VAL A 23 8.59 2.24 -10.35
C VAL A 23 7.80 3.55 -10.16
N ALA A 24 6.73 3.51 -9.38
CA ALA A 24 5.95 4.70 -9.08
C ALA A 24 6.76 5.74 -8.31
N ARG A 25 7.62 5.28 -7.39
CA ARG A 25 8.54 6.17 -6.67
C ARG A 25 9.45 6.93 -7.63
N ASP A 26 9.98 6.25 -8.63
CA ASP A 26 10.96 6.83 -9.55
C ASP A 26 10.32 7.65 -10.68
N THR A 27 9.10 7.32 -11.10
CA THR A 27 8.47 7.91 -12.28
C THR A 27 7.18 8.65 -12.00
N GLY A 28 6.64 8.53 -10.79
CA GLY A 28 5.39 9.15 -10.38
C GLY A 28 5.53 9.84 -9.04
N THR A 29 4.51 9.68 -8.18
CA THR A 29 4.48 10.27 -6.84
C THR A 29 3.97 9.26 -5.83
N VAL A 30 4.73 9.03 -4.78
CA VAL A 30 4.33 8.16 -3.67
C VAL A 30 4.35 8.95 -2.37
N LYS A 31 3.48 8.59 -1.44
CA LYS A 31 3.47 9.10 -0.07
C LYS A 31 3.94 7.98 0.85
N LYS A 32 4.71 8.33 1.85
CA LYS A 32 5.37 7.39 2.76
C LYS A 32 4.93 7.66 4.19
N GLY A 33 4.73 6.59 4.94
CA GLY A 33 4.30 6.68 6.33
C GLY A 33 2.80 6.76 6.49
N THR A 34 2.34 6.43 7.69
CA THR A 34 0.91 6.31 7.98
C THR A 34 0.16 7.62 7.81
N ASN A 35 0.72 8.72 8.32
CA ASN A 35 0.02 10.02 8.27
C ASN A 35 -0.17 10.51 6.84
N GLU A 36 0.87 10.46 6.02
CA GLU A 36 0.79 10.89 4.64
C GLU A 36 -0.12 9.98 3.82
N THR A 37 -0.04 8.65 4.07
CA THR A 37 -0.91 7.69 3.42
C THR A 37 -2.37 7.96 3.77
N THR A 38 -2.66 8.18 5.05
CA THR A 38 -4.02 8.47 5.52
C THR A 38 -4.57 9.73 4.84
N LYS A 39 -3.78 10.78 4.75
CA LYS A 39 -4.20 12.02 4.09
C LYS A 39 -4.51 11.79 2.62
N ALA A 40 -3.68 11.03 1.92
CA ALA A 40 -3.92 10.72 0.51
C ALA A 40 -5.22 9.95 0.30
N VAL A 41 -5.51 8.98 1.17
CA VAL A 41 -6.75 8.22 1.12
C VAL A 41 -7.96 9.11 1.42
N GLU A 42 -7.89 9.90 2.48
CA GLU A 42 -8.98 10.81 2.86
C GLU A 42 -9.34 11.79 1.74
N ARG A 43 -8.34 12.24 0.99
CA ARG A 43 -8.54 13.16 -0.14
C ARG A 43 -8.97 12.46 -1.42
N GLY A 44 -9.01 11.12 -1.42
CA GLY A 44 -9.34 10.36 -2.62
C GLY A 44 -8.25 10.39 -3.69
N ASN A 45 -7.01 10.66 -3.30
CA ASN A 45 -5.91 10.83 -4.24
C ASN A 45 -5.02 9.60 -4.43
N ALA A 46 -5.26 8.53 -3.69
CA ALA A 46 -4.42 7.33 -3.78
C ALA A 46 -4.98 6.35 -4.81
N ASP A 47 -4.10 5.77 -5.61
CA ASP A 47 -4.46 4.73 -6.58
C ASP A 47 -4.25 3.33 -6.00
N LEU A 48 -3.30 3.18 -5.08
CA LEU A 48 -3.01 1.90 -4.41
C LEU A 48 -2.35 2.21 -3.07
N VAL A 49 -2.77 1.52 -2.03
CA VAL A 49 -2.23 1.68 -0.68
C VAL A 49 -1.53 0.40 -0.24
N PHE A 50 -0.40 0.55 0.43
CA PHE A 50 0.40 -0.54 0.97
C PHE A 50 0.35 -0.48 2.49
N VAL A 51 0.05 -1.61 3.12
CA VAL A 51 -0.01 -1.70 4.59
C VAL A 51 0.87 -2.87 5.02
N ALA A 52 1.84 -2.61 5.89
CA ALA A 52 2.71 -3.66 6.42
C ALA A 52 1.94 -4.50 7.45
N GLU A 53 2.24 -5.80 7.50
CA GLU A 53 1.54 -6.74 8.40
C GLU A 53 2.15 -6.81 9.79
N ASP A 54 3.36 -6.27 9.99
CA ASP A 54 4.12 -6.37 11.24
C ASP A 54 4.11 -5.08 12.08
N VAL A 55 3.07 -4.26 11.95
CA VAL A 55 2.98 -2.99 12.65
C VAL A 55 2.50 -3.18 14.08
N GLU A 56 3.24 -2.61 15.03
CA GLU A 56 2.88 -2.59 16.45
C GLU A 56 3.15 -1.19 17.03
N PRO A 57 2.21 -0.62 17.76
CA PRO A 57 0.85 -1.14 18.01
C PRO A 57 -0.01 -1.11 16.74
N GLU A 58 -0.94 -2.03 16.66
CA GLU A 58 -1.80 -2.18 15.47
C GLU A 58 -2.64 -0.95 15.17
N GLU A 59 -2.98 -0.17 16.20
CA GLU A 59 -3.76 1.05 16.07
C GLU A 59 -3.16 2.05 15.08
N ILE A 60 -1.85 1.96 14.82
CA ILE A 60 -1.19 2.85 13.87
C ILE A 60 -1.78 2.73 12.46
N VAL A 61 -2.17 1.52 12.05
CA VAL A 61 -2.65 1.27 10.69
C VAL A 61 -4.03 0.63 10.60
N MET A 62 -4.67 0.32 11.73
CA MET A 62 -5.97 -0.38 11.75
C MET A 62 -7.05 0.34 10.95
N HIS A 63 -7.00 1.66 10.89
CA HIS A 63 -7.99 2.47 10.19
C HIS A 63 -7.85 2.42 8.67
N LEU A 64 -6.68 2.03 8.15
CA LEU A 64 -6.41 2.12 6.70
C LEU A 64 -7.26 1.20 5.84
N PRO A 65 -7.40 -0.10 6.15
CA PRO A 65 -8.25 -0.95 5.31
C PRO A 65 -9.68 -0.45 5.21
N GLU A 66 -10.27 -0.08 6.35
CA GLU A 66 -11.64 0.41 6.39
C GLU A 66 -11.80 1.74 5.64
N LEU A 67 -10.85 2.66 5.83
CA LEU A 67 -10.88 3.94 5.14
C LEU A 67 -10.72 3.77 3.62
N CYS A 68 -9.84 2.88 3.19
CA CYS A 68 -9.68 2.55 1.78
C CYS A 68 -10.97 1.98 1.18
N GLU A 69 -11.65 1.10 1.90
CA GLU A 69 -12.93 0.56 1.44
C GLU A 69 -13.98 1.65 1.28
N GLU A 70 -14.06 2.57 2.23
CA GLU A 70 -14.98 3.71 2.14
C GLU A 70 -14.73 4.57 0.91
N LYS A 71 -13.46 4.73 0.54
CA LYS A 71 -13.07 5.58 -0.59
C LYS A 71 -12.97 4.82 -1.90
N GLY A 72 -13.17 3.51 -1.90
CA GLY A 72 -13.04 2.69 -3.09
C GLY A 72 -11.60 2.57 -3.60
N ILE A 73 -10.63 2.64 -2.70
CA ILE A 73 -9.20 2.58 -3.04
C ILE A 73 -8.67 1.18 -2.71
N PRO A 74 -8.02 0.49 -3.66
CA PRO A 74 -7.44 -0.81 -3.38
C PRO A 74 -6.26 -0.71 -2.42
N TYR A 75 -6.11 -1.72 -1.57
CA TYR A 75 -5.00 -1.79 -0.62
C TYR A 75 -4.42 -3.19 -0.61
N VAL A 76 -3.11 -3.29 -0.43
CA VAL A 76 -2.38 -4.56 -0.43
C VAL A 76 -1.57 -4.68 0.86
N PHE A 77 -1.57 -5.88 1.44
CA PHE A 77 -0.78 -6.16 2.63
C PHE A 77 0.58 -6.70 2.25
N ILE A 78 1.63 -6.15 2.85
CA ILE A 78 3.03 -6.54 2.63
C ILE A 78 3.58 -7.06 3.96
N GLY A 79 4.34 -8.14 3.93
CA GLY A 79 4.79 -8.84 5.13
C GLY A 79 5.52 -7.98 6.15
N THR A 80 6.39 -7.06 5.73
CA THR A 80 7.20 -6.27 6.66
C THR A 80 7.24 -4.79 6.33
N GLN A 81 7.43 -3.98 7.36
CA GLN A 81 7.67 -2.55 7.22
C GLN A 81 8.95 -2.26 6.45
N ASP A 82 9.97 -3.11 6.60
CA ASP A 82 11.23 -2.94 5.88
C ASP A 82 11.02 -3.02 4.37
N ASP A 83 10.23 -3.97 3.90
CA ASP A 83 9.94 -4.11 2.49
C ASP A 83 9.16 -2.91 1.94
N VAL A 84 8.18 -2.42 2.67
CA VAL A 84 7.42 -1.24 2.25
C VAL A 84 8.34 -0.02 2.22
N GLY A 85 9.14 0.18 3.25
CA GLY A 85 10.04 1.32 3.33
C GLY A 85 11.06 1.34 2.19
N HIS A 86 11.73 0.23 1.94
CA HIS A 86 12.72 0.13 0.86
C HIS A 86 12.10 0.38 -0.50
N ALA A 87 10.96 -0.22 -0.79
CA ALA A 87 10.27 -0.02 -2.06
C ALA A 87 9.81 1.43 -2.24
N ALA A 88 9.49 2.11 -1.15
CA ALA A 88 9.12 3.52 -1.17
C ALA A 88 10.31 4.48 -1.22
N GLY A 89 11.54 3.95 -1.17
CA GLY A 89 12.77 4.75 -1.26
C GLY A 89 13.34 5.21 0.06
N LEU A 90 12.95 4.58 1.15
CA LEU A 90 13.48 4.90 2.49
C LEU A 90 14.59 3.94 2.88
N GLU A 91 15.47 4.39 3.77
CA GLU A 91 16.49 3.53 4.38
C GLU A 91 15.96 2.80 5.62
N VAL A 92 14.75 3.14 6.04
CA VAL A 92 14.09 2.57 7.22
C VAL A 92 12.75 2.00 6.81
N GLY A 93 12.13 1.24 7.70
CA GLY A 93 10.80 0.69 7.47
C GLY A 93 9.71 1.76 7.42
N SER A 94 8.59 1.42 6.80
CA SER A 94 7.40 2.27 6.75
C SER A 94 6.17 1.40 6.98
N ALA A 95 5.31 1.81 7.90
CA ALA A 95 4.09 1.07 8.21
C ALA A 95 3.09 1.07 7.05
N ALA A 96 3.11 2.11 6.25
CA ALA A 96 2.21 2.25 5.10
C ALA A 96 2.82 3.16 4.04
N ALA A 97 2.32 3.04 2.81
CA ALA A 97 2.67 3.91 1.70
C ALA A 97 1.50 4.00 0.73
N ALA A 98 1.47 5.04 -0.09
CA ALA A 98 0.42 5.21 -1.09
C ALA A 98 1.03 5.64 -2.42
N VAL A 99 0.53 5.05 -3.51
CA VAL A 99 0.81 5.53 -4.86
C VAL A 99 -0.25 6.58 -5.17
N VAL A 100 0.18 7.82 -5.34
CA VAL A 100 -0.71 8.94 -5.67
C VAL A 100 -0.73 9.16 -7.19
N ARG A 101 0.41 9.00 -7.82
CA ARG A 101 0.52 9.04 -9.28
C ARG A 101 1.48 7.93 -9.69
N ALA A 102 0.96 6.98 -10.46
CA ALA A 102 1.68 5.75 -10.75
C ALA A 102 2.84 5.92 -11.73
N GLY A 103 2.82 6.95 -12.59
CA GLY A 103 3.86 7.11 -13.60
C GLY A 103 3.91 5.90 -14.53
N ASP A 104 5.09 5.34 -14.72
CA ASP A 104 5.28 4.19 -15.60
C ASP A 104 4.70 2.88 -15.03
N ALA A 105 4.28 2.88 -13.76
CA ALA A 105 3.64 1.73 -13.12
C ALA A 105 2.12 1.71 -13.31
N SER A 106 1.55 2.59 -14.10
CA SER A 106 0.09 2.77 -14.23
C SER A 106 -0.66 1.48 -14.53
N ASP A 107 -0.21 0.71 -15.53
CA ASP A 107 -0.87 -0.54 -15.91
C ASP A 107 -0.77 -1.59 -14.81
N ASP A 108 0.40 -1.69 -14.16
CA ASP A 108 0.60 -2.63 -13.06
C ASP A 108 -0.25 -2.27 -11.85
N VAL A 109 -0.31 -1.00 -11.51
CA VAL A 109 -1.12 -0.53 -10.37
C VAL A 109 -2.59 -0.85 -10.59
N GLU A 110 -3.09 -0.61 -11.80
CA GLU A 110 -4.48 -0.94 -12.14
C GLU A 110 -4.75 -2.45 -12.05
N ASP A 111 -3.87 -3.26 -12.61
CA ASP A 111 -4.02 -4.71 -12.57
C ASP A 111 -3.93 -5.27 -11.15
N ILE A 112 -2.98 -4.77 -10.35
CA ILE A 112 -2.86 -5.15 -8.94
C ILE A 112 -4.13 -4.77 -8.18
N GLY A 113 -4.65 -3.56 -8.42
CA GLY A 113 -5.88 -3.10 -7.79
C GLY A 113 -7.05 -4.04 -8.07
N ASN A 114 -7.20 -4.48 -9.31
CA ASN A 114 -8.26 -5.42 -9.69
C ASN A 114 -8.07 -6.77 -8.99
N LYS A 115 -6.84 -7.25 -8.88
CA LYS A 115 -6.56 -8.53 -8.23
C LYS A 115 -6.83 -8.50 -6.73
N VAL A 116 -6.44 -7.42 -6.04
CA VAL A 116 -6.70 -7.33 -4.60
C VAL A 116 -8.20 -7.20 -4.31
N GLU A 117 -8.96 -6.54 -5.16
CA GLU A 117 -10.41 -6.48 -5.02
C GLU A 117 -11.05 -7.87 -5.07
N GLU A 118 -10.52 -8.77 -5.88
CA GLU A 118 -10.98 -10.15 -5.96
C GLU A 118 -10.69 -10.94 -4.68
N LEU A 119 -9.68 -10.55 -3.91
CA LEU A 119 -9.27 -11.23 -2.68
C LEU A 119 -10.05 -10.76 -1.45
N GLN A 120 -10.73 -9.65 -1.55
CA GLN A 120 -11.48 -9.05 -0.45
C GLN A 120 -12.85 -9.68 -0.23
#